data_c6aab9462f3caeb16906aae0b86988b0
#
_entry.id   c6aab9462f3caeb16906aae0b86988b0
#
_cell.length_a   1.000
_cell.length_b   1.000
_cell.length_c   1.000
_cell.angle_alpha   90.00
_cell.angle_beta   90.00
_cell.angle_gamma   90.00
#
_symmetry.space_group_name_H-M   'P 1'
#
loop_
_entity.id
_entity.type
_entity.pdbx_description
1 polymer ?
#
loop_
_entity_poly.entity_id
_entity_poly.type
_entity_poly.pdbx_seq_one_letter_code
_entity_poly.pdbx_strand_id
1 'polypeptide(L)'
;MLITALVPFAANAQPARPVADGRPPVLTAEAVLLLDPEGKILFAKNPEEERAPASLVKLMTLYLAFEDIEAGRAELDELVPVSKYASLTPKARMGLRAGELVPLHVLLEGVAIASANDAATALAERLAGDEWSFVGRMNSKAQELELHATRFANPHGLPDPAQRSNARDLAQLIARLLQDHPAARPMLGGQTFVYRGRVYARHIPLFNDPLGVQALKTGFTLEAGYNLAVSAWRDGQQFIMIVLGSRTRTSSFLDAKKLLKYGFVEAGLDAAPEPSPAPKRPARSRRMSYTR
;
A
#
# COMPACT_ATOMS: atom_id res chain seq x y z
N MET A 1 -22.93 -24.08 -5.73
CA MET A 1 -22.46 -23.43 -6.96
C MET A 1 -22.94 -21.99 -6.91
N LEU A 2 -22.16 -21.11 -6.24
CA LEU A 2 -22.46 -19.67 -6.19
C LEU A 2 -21.73 -19.02 -7.38
N ILE A 3 -22.51 -18.47 -8.29
CA ILE A 3 -22.01 -17.67 -9.40
C ILE A 3 -21.71 -16.28 -8.83
N THR A 4 -20.44 -16.00 -8.59
CA THR A 4 -19.96 -14.64 -8.27
C THR A 4 -20.04 -13.80 -9.55
N ALA A 5 -20.98 -12.86 -9.57
CA ALA A 5 -21.07 -11.89 -10.65
C ALA A 5 -19.82 -11.00 -10.66
N LEU A 6 -19.04 -11.06 -11.73
CA LEU A 6 -18.04 -10.04 -12.04
C LEU A 6 -18.77 -8.71 -12.24
N VAL A 7 -18.49 -7.73 -11.40
CA VAL A 7 -18.91 -6.35 -11.62
C VAL A 7 -17.90 -5.74 -12.60
N PRO A 8 -18.29 -5.41 -13.84
CA PRO A 8 -17.38 -4.76 -14.77
C PRO A 8 -17.09 -3.34 -14.26
N PHE A 9 -15.81 -2.98 -14.22
CA PHE A 9 -15.38 -1.59 -13.98
C PHE A 9 -15.90 -0.70 -15.12
N ALA A 10 -17.04 -0.06 -14.91
CA ALA A 10 -17.62 0.83 -15.91
C ALA A 10 -16.76 2.09 -16.07
N ALA A 11 -16.16 2.25 -17.24
CA ALA A 11 -15.41 3.42 -17.65
C ALA A 11 -16.36 4.59 -17.98
N ASN A 12 -16.90 5.28 -16.96
CA ASN A 12 -17.56 6.56 -17.14
C ASN A 12 -17.01 7.56 -16.12
N ALA A 13 -15.98 8.32 -16.54
CA ALA A 13 -15.49 9.46 -15.78
C ALA A 13 -16.53 10.60 -15.85
N GLN A 14 -17.49 10.61 -14.92
CA GLN A 14 -18.26 11.82 -14.67
C GLN A 14 -17.42 12.76 -13.81
N PRO A 15 -17.46 14.09 -14.06
CA PRO A 15 -16.75 15.05 -13.24
C PRO A 15 -17.23 14.98 -11.79
N ALA A 16 -16.28 15.00 -10.85
CA ALA A 16 -16.53 14.99 -9.42
C ALA A 16 -17.47 16.12 -9.00
N ARG A 17 -18.48 15.82 -8.17
CA ARG A 17 -19.36 16.84 -7.59
C ARG A 17 -18.60 17.62 -6.50
N PRO A 18 -18.81 18.93 -6.36
CA PRO A 18 -18.08 19.77 -5.42
C PRO A 18 -18.46 19.50 -3.94
N VAL A 19 -17.46 19.57 -3.05
CA VAL A 19 -17.57 19.51 -1.58
C VAL A 19 -18.33 20.74 -1.04
N ALA A 20 -18.61 20.79 0.25
CA ALA A 20 -19.34 21.84 0.95
C ALA A 20 -18.88 23.30 0.67
N ASP A 21 -17.64 23.50 0.18
CA ASP A 21 -17.11 24.77 -0.34
C ASP A 21 -17.00 24.80 -1.89
N GLY A 22 -17.46 23.75 -2.56
CA GLY A 22 -17.54 23.66 -4.01
C GLY A 22 -16.21 23.39 -4.74
N ARG A 23 -15.10 23.11 -4.06
CA ARG A 23 -13.79 22.98 -4.71
C ARG A 23 -13.13 21.62 -4.48
N PRO A 24 -12.65 20.92 -5.54
CA PRO A 24 -11.84 19.73 -5.39
C PRO A 24 -10.51 20.05 -4.68
N PRO A 25 -9.93 19.11 -3.90
CA PRO A 25 -8.70 19.36 -3.17
C PRO A 25 -7.51 19.64 -4.09
N VAL A 26 -6.72 20.65 -3.75
CA VAL A 26 -5.42 20.89 -4.42
C VAL A 26 -4.40 19.92 -3.85
N LEU A 27 -3.81 19.11 -4.72
CA LEU A 27 -2.89 18.04 -4.40
C LEU A 27 -1.52 18.26 -5.04
N THR A 28 -0.49 17.84 -4.34
CA THR A 28 0.91 17.94 -4.80
C THR A 28 1.35 16.71 -5.59
N ALA A 29 0.66 15.57 -5.44
CA ALA A 29 0.92 14.34 -6.16
C ALA A 29 0.69 14.50 -7.66
N GLU A 30 1.47 13.77 -8.46
CA GLU A 30 1.41 13.83 -9.93
C GLU A 30 0.22 13.03 -10.49
N ALA A 31 -0.05 11.84 -9.95
CA ALA A 31 -1.21 11.05 -10.32
C ALA A 31 -1.98 10.55 -9.09
N VAL A 32 -3.29 10.57 -9.15
CA VAL A 32 -4.18 10.24 -8.03
C VAL A 32 -5.45 9.57 -8.53
N LEU A 33 -5.93 8.59 -7.76
CA LEU A 33 -7.27 8.03 -7.93
C LEU A 33 -7.90 7.76 -6.56
N LEU A 34 -9.17 8.12 -6.39
CA LEU A 34 -10.00 7.78 -5.24
C LEU A 34 -11.28 7.14 -5.73
N LEU A 35 -11.57 5.96 -5.20
CA LEU A 35 -12.77 5.16 -5.50
C LEU A 35 -13.64 5.04 -4.26
N ASP A 36 -14.97 5.04 -4.47
CA ASP A 36 -15.96 4.67 -3.47
C ASP A 36 -16.12 3.13 -3.35
N PRO A 37 -17.01 2.63 -2.46
CA PRO A 37 -17.24 1.20 -2.28
C PRO A 37 -17.71 0.45 -3.53
N GLU A 38 -18.41 1.14 -4.43
CA GLU A 38 -18.94 0.59 -5.68
C GLU A 38 -17.92 0.67 -6.82
N GLY A 39 -16.68 1.17 -6.54
CA GLY A 39 -15.64 1.36 -7.55
C GLY A 39 -15.82 2.59 -8.43
N LYS A 40 -16.76 3.49 -8.09
CA LYS A 40 -16.96 4.75 -8.79
C LYS A 40 -15.85 5.74 -8.45
N ILE A 41 -15.39 6.47 -9.45
CA ILE A 41 -14.38 7.51 -9.28
C ILE A 41 -14.98 8.73 -8.56
N LEU A 42 -14.48 9.01 -7.35
CA LEU A 42 -14.79 10.22 -6.61
C LEU A 42 -13.82 11.36 -6.94
N PHE A 43 -12.55 11.02 -7.19
CA PHE A 43 -11.53 11.97 -7.59
C PHE A 43 -10.48 11.29 -8.47
N ALA A 44 -10.04 11.99 -9.52
CA ALA A 44 -8.95 11.53 -10.37
C ALA A 44 -8.09 12.71 -10.83
N LYS A 45 -6.78 12.49 -10.89
CA LYS A 45 -5.77 13.34 -11.52
C LYS A 45 -4.79 12.42 -12.22
N ASN A 46 -4.66 12.52 -13.54
CA ASN A 46 -3.75 11.72 -14.36
C ASN A 46 -3.77 10.20 -14.03
N PRO A 47 -4.95 9.55 -13.84
CA PRO A 47 -5.03 8.19 -13.31
C PRO A 47 -4.45 7.13 -14.24
N GLU A 48 -4.34 7.42 -15.54
CA GLU A 48 -3.81 6.53 -16.58
C GLU A 48 -2.32 6.79 -16.89
N GLU A 49 -1.71 7.83 -16.29
CA GLU A 49 -0.30 8.14 -16.53
C GLU A 49 0.60 7.04 -15.99
N GLU A 50 1.39 6.41 -16.88
CA GLU A 50 2.36 5.39 -16.50
C GLU A 50 3.49 5.96 -15.66
N ARG A 51 3.76 5.35 -14.53
CA ARG A 51 4.78 5.77 -13.56
C ARG A 51 5.49 4.57 -12.95
N ALA A 52 6.69 4.80 -12.42
CA ALA A 52 7.37 3.80 -11.62
C ALA A 52 6.61 3.55 -10.30
N PRO A 53 6.13 2.31 -10.04
CA PRO A 53 5.33 2.00 -8.87
C PRO A 53 6.14 1.94 -7.57
N ALA A 54 7.46 1.82 -7.64
CA ALA A 54 8.34 1.54 -6.51
C ALA A 54 7.82 0.32 -5.71
N SER A 55 7.91 0.35 -4.39
CA SER A 55 7.47 -0.78 -3.54
C SER A 55 5.96 -1.07 -3.54
N LEU A 56 5.13 -0.37 -4.32
CA LEU A 56 3.75 -0.79 -4.54
C LEU A 56 3.67 -2.10 -5.35
N VAL A 57 4.72 -2.46 -6.09
CA VAL A 57 4.91 -3.80 -6.71
C VAL A 57 4.65 -4.93 -5.71
N LYS A 58 5.02 -4.75 -4.44
CA LYS A 58 4.84 -5.76 -3.39
C LYS A 58 3.38 -6.13 -3.11
N LEU A 59 2.41 -5.34 -3.59
CA LEU A 59 1.01 -5.73 -3.56
C LEU A 59 0.76 -6.98 -4.42
N MET A 60 1.39 -7.07 -5.61
CA MET A 60 1.32 -8.27 -6.45
C MET A 60 2.09 -9.44 -5.84
N THR A 61 3.24 -9.18 -5.21
CA THR A 61 3.99 -10.22 -4.49
C THR A 61 3.16 -10.83 -3.37
N LEU A 62 2.46 -10.00 -2.59
CA LEU A 62 1.55 -10.47 -1.55
C LEU A 62 0.33 -11.18 -2.15
N TYR A 63 -0.24 -10.68 -3.25
CA TYR A 63 -1.36 -11.32 -3.93
C TYR A 63 -1.05 -12.78 -4.27
N LEU A 64 0.06 -13.01 -4.99
CA LEU A 64 0.47 -14.36 -5.39
C LEU A 64 0.82 -15.25 -4.18
N ALA A 65 1.39 -14.68 -3.13
CA ALA A 65 1.70 -15.44 -1.91
C ALA A 65 0.42 -15.90 -1.20
N PHE A 66 -0.59 -15.03 -1.04
CA PHE A 66 -1.87 -15.42 -0.45
C PHE A 66 -2.63 -16.40 -1.34
N GLU A 67 -2.60 -16.21 -2.66
CA GLU A 67 -3.19 -17.17 -3.60
C GLU A 67 -2.57 -18.57 -3.46
N ASP A 68 -1.25 -18.66 -3.32
CA ASP A 68 -0.56 -19.94 -3.10
C ASP A 68 -0.91 -20.58 -1.75
N ILE A 69 -1.04 -19.78 -0.70
CA ILE A 69 -1.45 -20.26 0.63
C ILE A 69 -2.88 -20.80 0.59
N GLU A 70 -3.82 -20.08 0.01
CA GLU A 70 -5.22 -20.51 -0.10
C GLU A 70 -5.41 -21.74 -0.98
N ALA A 71 -4.54 -21.90 -1.98
CA ALA A 71 -4.50 -23.08 -2.84
C ALA A 71 -3.74 -24.29 -2.23
N GLY A 72 -3.19 -24.14 -1.02
CA GLY A 72 -2.41 -25.20 -0.36
C GLY A 72 -1.04 -25.47 -0.99
N ARG A 73 -0.52 -24.55 -1.82
CA ARG A 73 0.82 -24.65 -2.42
C ARG A 73 1.93 -24.09 -1.51
N ALA A 74 1.54 -23.34 -0.50
CA ALA A 74 2.42 -22.80 0.54
C ALA A 74 1.70 -22.77 1.89
N GLU A 75 2.44 -22.84 2.99
CA GLU A 75 1.90 -22.82 4.35
C GLU A 75 2.55 -21.68 5.16
N LEU A 76 1.76 -21.00 6.01
CA LEU A 76 2.23 -19.84 6.78
C LEU A 76 3.43 -20.14 7.67
N ASP A 77 3.47 -21.34 8.27
CA ASP A 77 4.50 -21.75 9.21
C ASP A 77 5.63 -22.57 8.55
N GLU A 78 5.58 -22.81 7.23
CA GLU A 78 6.66 -23.48 6.53
C GLU A 78 7.96 -22.69 6.62
N LEU A 79 9.07 -23.41 6.73
CA LEU A 79 10.40 -22.80 6.82
C LEU A 79 11.00 -22.60 5.42
N VAL A 80 11.14 -21.35 5.02
CA VAL A 80 11.71 -20.95 3.72
C VAL A 80 13.22 -20.79 3.85
N PRO A 81 14.04 -21.55 3.09
CA PRO A 81 15.48 -21.34 3.06
C PRO A 81 15.82 -20.06 2.30
N VAL A 82 16.61 -19.19 2.94
CA VAL A 82 17.05 -17.93 2.34
C VAL A 82 18.28 -18.19 1.46
N SER A 83 18.18 -17.87 0.18
CA SER A 83 19.30 -17.96 -0.73
C SER A 83 20.35 -16.87 -0.48
N LYS A 84 21.57 -17.08 -1.02
CA LYS A 84 22.57 -16.02 -1.05
C LYS A 84 22.08 -14.80 -1.87
N TYR A 85 21.36 -15.06 -2.95
CA TYR A 85 20.80 -13.99 -3.81
C TYR A 85 19.79 -13.12 -3.04
N ALA A 86 18.79 -13.73 -2.41
CA ALA A 86 17.81 -13.02 -1.58
C ALA A 86 18.49 -12.22 -0.46
N SER A 87 19.47 -12.80 0.24
CA SER A 87 20.19 -12.13 1.34
C SER A 87 21.02 -10.91 0.90
N LEU A 88 21.36 -10.81 -0.39
CA LEU A 88 22.12 -9.69 -0.97
C LEU A 88 21.25 -8.66 -1.67
N THR A 89 19.92 -8.89 -1.78
CA THR A 89 19.01 -7.94 -2.40
C THR A 89 19.15 -6.55 -1.76
N PRO A 90 19.27 -5.45 -2.56
CA PRO A 90 19.48 -4.10 -2.02
C PRO A 90 18.33 -3.58 -1.16
N LYS A 91 18.56 -2.47 -0.44
CA LYS A 91 17.60 -1.83 0.49
C LYS A 91 16.18 -1.61 -0.12
N ALA A 92 15.08 -1.62 0.66
CA ALA A 92 15.00 -1.85 2.11
C ALA A 92 15.12 -3.34 2.43
N ARG A 93 15.64 -3.70 3.61
CA ARG A 93 15.86 -5.11 3.98
C ARG A 93 15.51 -5.36 5.44
N MET A 94 15.04 -6.56 5.75
CA MET A 94 14.95 -7.03 7.14
C MET A 94 16.25 -7.69 7.61
N GLY A 95 17.23 -7.90 6.72
CA GLY A 95 18.56 -8.43 7.05
C GLY A 95 18.59 -9.95 7.13
N LEU A 96 17.94 -10.61 6.19
CA LEU A 96 18.00 -12.07 6.01
C LEU A 96 19.44 -12.53 5.75
N ARG A 97 19.79 -13.73 6.24
CA ARG A 97 21.11 -14.33 6.06
C ARG A 97 21.03 -15.55 5.15
N ALA A 98 21.99 -15.71 4.28
CA ALA A 98 22.08 -16.89 3.43
C ALA A 98 22.12 -18.19 4.27
N GLY A 99 21.30 -19.15 3.88
CA GLY A 99 21.19 -20.45 4.55
C GLY A 99 20.30 -20.49 5.80
N GLU A 100 19.76 -19.35 6.27
CA GLU A 100 18.79 -19.38 7.37
C GLU A 100 17.41 -19.87 6.89
N LEU A 101 16.66 -20.45 7.83
CA LEU A 101 15.29 -20.88 7.63
C LEU A 101 14.35 -19.87 8.28
N VAL A 102 13.44 -19.30 7.51
CA VAL A 102 12.52 -18.23 7.98
C VAL A 102 11.08 -18.67 7.74
N PRO A 103 10.18 -18.60 8.73
CA PRO A 103 8.77 -18.89 8.51
C PRO A 103 8.17 -17.99 7.44
N LEU A 104 7.33 -18.53 6.56
CA LEU A 104 6.73 -17.81 5.43
C LEU A 104 5.96 -16.56 5.92
N HIS A 105 5.20 -16.67 7.02
CA HIS A 105 4.48 -15.53 7.58
C HIS A 105 5.39 -14.36 7.98
N VAL A 106 6.62 -14.63 8.45
CA VAL A 106 7.61 -13.59 8.79
C VAL A 106 8.11 -12.88 7.54
N LEU A 107 8.27 -13.61 6.43
CA LEU A 107 8.60 -13.00 5.13
C LEU A 107 7.47 -12.09 4.64
N LEU A 108 6.21 -12.53 4.77
CA LEU A 108 5.03 -11.73 4.43
C LEU A 108 4.95 -10.44 5.26
N GLU A 109 5.17 -10.51 6.57
CA GLU A 109 5.27 -9.33 7.46
C GLU A 109 6.42 -8.40 7.03
N GLY A 110 7.57 -8.98 6.70
CA GLY A 110 8.72 -8.25 6.17
C GLY A 110 8.37 -7.46 4.90
N VAL A 111 7.65 -8.06 3.97
CA VAL A 111 7.18 -7.43 2.72
C VAL A 111 6.13 -6.35 2.99
N ALA A 112 5.15 -6.63 3.82
CA ALA A 112 4.01 -5.73 4.06
C ALA A 112 4.39 -4.55 4.97
N ILE A 113 5.08 -4.81 6.09
CA ILE A 113 5.35 -3.84 7.16
C ILE A 113 6.69 -3.13 6.95
N ALA A 114 7.78 -3.89 6.81
CA ALA A 114 9.12 -3.32 6.60
C ALA A 114 9.41 -2.96 5.14
N SER A 115 8.54 -3.35 4.20
CA SER A 115 8.79 -3.20 2.77
C SER A 115 10.10 -3.86 2.31
N ALA A 116 10.48 -4.97 2.95
CA ALA A 116 11.76 -5.64 2.81
C ALA A 116 11.92 -6.29 1.42
N ASN A 117 12.99 -5.92 0.70
CA ASN A 117 13.28 -6.44 -0.63
C ASN A 117 13.83 -7.86 -0.55
N ASP A 118 14.71 -8.15 0.42
CA ASP A 118 15.25 -9.49 0.68
C ASP A 118 14.14 -10.51 0.97
N ALA A 119 13.11 -10.11 1.74
CA ALA A 119 11.95 -10.94 1.98
C ALA A 119 11.10 -11.16 0.72
N ALA A 120 10.93 -10.12 -0.12
CA ALA A 120 10.21 -10.26 -1.38
C ALA A 120 10.92 -11.20 -2.36
N THR A 121 12.25 -11.12 -2.44
CA THR A 121 13.05 -12.04 -3.25
C THR A 121 12.96 -13.48 -2.71
N ALA A 122 13.09 -13.69 -1.38
CA ALA A 122 12.97 -15.02 -0.78
C ALA A 122 11.57 -15.64 -1.02
N LEU A 123 10.49 -14.83 -0.93
CA LEU A 123 9.15 -15.28 -1.31
C LEU A 123 9.06 -15.67 -2.78
N ALA A 124 9.61 -14.86 -3.69
CA ALA A 124 9.62 -15.15 -5.11
C ALA A 124 10.31 -16.49 -5.43
N GLU A 125 11.49 -16.69 -4.86
CA GLU A 125 12.24 -17.95 -4.99
C GLU A 125 11.45 -19.14 -4.42
N ARG A 126 10.82 -19.00 -3.25
CA ARG A 126 10.00 -20.09 -2.65
C ARG A 126 8.79 -20.43 -3.50
N LEU A 127 8.08 -19.42 -4.04
CA LEU A 127 6.80 -19.60 -4.71
C LEU A 127 6.92 -19.96 -6.20
N ALA A 128 8.08 -19.72 -6.82
CA ALA A 128 8.27 -19.96 -8.25
C ALA A 128 9.62 -20.59 -8.62
N GLY A 129 10.46 -20.91 -7.63
CA GLY A 129 11.79 -21.45 -7.84
C GLY A 129 12.89 -20.39 -8.02
N ASP A 130 12.57 -19.30 -8.72
CA ASP A 130 13.47 -18.16 -8.95
C ASP A 130 12.69 -16.87 -9.19
N GLU A 131 13.42 -15.73 -9.14
CA GLU A 131 12.82 -14.40 -9.32
C GLU A 131 12.26 -14.20 -10.73
N TRP A 132 12.91 -14.72 -11.76
CA TRP A 132 12.46 -14.56 -13.16
C TRP A 132 11.13 -15.27 -13.40
N SER A 133 11.02 -16.53 -12.94
CA SER A 133 9.79 -17.33 -13.01
C SER A 133 8.65 -16.65 -12.23
N PHE A 134 8.96 -16.07 -11.05
CA PHE A 134 7.99 -15.33 -10.26
C PHE A 134 7.49 -14.07 -10.99
N VAL A 135 8.39 -13.31 -11.62
CA VAL A 135 8.02 -12.14 -12.44
C VAL A 135 7.13 -12.56 -13.62
N GLY A 136 7.37 -13.71 -14.23
CA GLY A 136 6.46 -14.30 -15.20
C GLY A 136 5.05 -14.48 -14.66
N ARG A 137 4.91 -15.07 -13.44
CA ARG A 137 3.62 -15.22 -12.75
C ARG A 137 2.97 -13.86 -12.43
N MET A 138 3.77 -12.87 -11.97
CA MET A 138 3.25 -11.52 -11.69
C MET A 138 2.62 -10.89 -12.94
N ASN A 139 3.27 -11.01 -14.10
CA ASN A 139 2.77 -10.44 -15.34
C ASN A 139 1.56 -11.21 -15.89
N SER A 140 1.53 -12.54 -15.75
CA SER A 140 0.34 -13.35 -16.08
C SER A 140 -0.85 -12.95 -15.19
N LYS A 141 -0.62 -12.78 -13.88
CA LYS A 141 -1.67 -12.33 -12.95
C LYS A 141 -2.12 -10.90 -13.25
N ALA A 142 -1.21 -10.00 -13.67
CA ALA A 142 -1.58 -8.66 -14.12
C ALA A 142 -2.56 -8.70 -15.30
N GLN A 143 -2.35 -9.60 -16.26
CA GLN A 143 -3.29 -9.80 -17.37
C GLN A 143 -4.64 -10.36 -16.90
N GLU A 144 -4.64 -11.37 -16.01
CA GLU A 144 -5.87 -11.93 -15.42
C GLU A 144 -6.68 -10.89 -14.64
N LEU A 145 -5.98 -9.97 -13.98
CA LEU A 145 -6.59 -8.87 -13.23
C LEU A 145 -6.86 -7.63 -14.12
N GLU A 146 -6.67 -7.71 -15.43
CA GLU A 146 -6.88 -6.62 -16.39
C GLU A 146 -6.09 -5.33 -16.06
N LEU A 147 -4.86 -5.47 -15.54
CA LEU A 147 -3.95 -4.36 -15.26
C LEU A 147 -3.18 -3.99 -16.53
N HIS A 148 -3.85 -3.31 -17.45
CA HIS A 148 -3.39 -3.15 -18.84
C HIS A 148 -2.14 -2.27 -19.01
N ALA A 149 -1.91 -1.31 -18.10
CA ALA A 149 -0.73 -0.43 -18.10
C ALA A 149 0.36 -0.90 -17.13
N THR A 150 0.20 -2.11 -16.55
CA THR A 150 1.13 -2.63 -15.55
C THR A 150 2.07 -3.68 -16.12
N ARG A 151 3.36 -3.47 -15.88
CA ARG A 151 4.41 -4.46 -16.14
C ARG A 151 5.34 -4.55 -14.94
N PHE A 152 5.56 -5.77 -14.48
CA PHE A 152 6.51 -6.08 -13.41
C PHE A 152 7.82 -6.58 -13.98
N ALA A 153 8.94 -6.15 -13.39
CA ALA A 153 10.29 -6.58 -13.72
C ALA A 153 11.02 -7.24 -12.54
N ASN A 154 10.51 -7.04 -11.31
CA ASN A 154 11.04 -7.67 -10.09
C ASN A 154 9.95 -7.70 -9.02
N PRO A 155 10.10 -8.55 -7.94
CA PRO A 155 9.06 -8.71 -6.91
C PRO A 155 9.07 -7.62 -5.84
N HIS A 156 10.03 -6.71 -5.83
CA HIS A 156 10.31 -5.81 -4.72
C HIS A 156 10.12 -4.32 -5.04
N GLY A 157 10.16 -3.92 -6.31
CA GLY A 157 9.97 -2.54 -6.73
C GLY A 157 11.24 -1.70 -6.75
N LEU A 158 12.42 -2.31 -6.84
CA LEU A 158 13.65 -1.59 -7.20
C LEU A 158 13.54 -1.05 -8.62
N PRO A 159 14.25 0.06 -8.92
CA PRO A 159 14.18 0.68 -10.25
C PRO A 159 14.52 -0.29 -11.38
N ASP A 160 13.66 -0.33 -12.38
CA ASP A 160 13.86 -1.04 -13.63
C ASP A 160 13.07 -0.30 -14.72
N PRO A 161 13.68 0.02 -15.88
CA PRO A 161 13.00 0.76 -16.96
C PRO A 161 11.76 0.07 -17.51
N ALA A 162 11.67 -1.27 -17.40
CA ALA A 162 10.52 -2.03 -17.84
C ALA A 162 9.39 -2.07 -16.80
N GLN A 163 9.64 -1.64 -15.56
CA GLN A 163 8.67 -1.72 -14.46
C GLN A 163 7.82 -0.46 -14.36
N ARG A 164 6.56 -0.57 -14.75
CA ARG A 164 5.61 0.55 -14.75
C ARG A 164 4.21 0.13 -14.31
N SER A 165 3.41 1.10 -13.93
CA SER A 165 2.00 0.96 -13.63
C SER A 165 1.36 2.35 -13.63
N ASN A 166 0.05 2.44 -13.41
CA ASN A 166 -0.67 3.68 -13.23
C ASN A 166 -1.57 3.64 -11.99
N ALA A 167 -2.23 4.75 -11.65
CA ALA A 167 -3.06 4.81 -10.46
C ALA A 167 -4.32 3.93 -10.58
N ARG A 168 -4.86 3.74 -11.77
CA ARG A 168 -6.03 2.88 -12.02
C ARG A 168 -5.69 1.42 -11.74
N ASP A 169 -4.65 0.90 -12.37
CA ASP A 169 -4.24 -0.49 -12.21
C ASP A 169 -3.86 -0.82 -10.75
N LEU A 170 -3.13 0.10 -10.09
CA LEU A 170 -2.77 -0.08 -8.68
C LEU A 170 -4.00 -0.04 -7.75
N ALA A 171 -5.02 0.76 -8.06
CA ALA A 171 -6.27 0.77 -7.32
C ALA A 171 -7.01 -0.57 -7.49
N GLN A 172 -7.08 -1.08 -8.71
CA GLN A 172 -7.63 -2.40 -8.99
C GLN A 172 -6.85 -3.51 -8.28
N LEU A 173 -5.51 -3.46 -8.31
CA LEU A 173 -4.67 -4.45 -7.65
C LEU A 173 -4.90 -4.51 -6.14
N ILE A 174 -4.91 -3.36 -5.43
CA ILE A 174 -5.15 -3.37 -3.98
C ILE A 174 -6.59 -3.75 -3.65
N ALA A 175 -7.58 -3.33 -4.45
CA ALA A 175 -8.97 -3.72 -4.25
C ALA A 175 -9.13 -5.25 -4.38
N ARG A 176 -8.59 -5.84 -5.46
CA ARG A 176 -8.63 -7.28 -5.70
C ARG A 176 -7.84 -8.05 -4.63
N LEU A 177 -6.65 -7.58 -4.23
CA LEU A 177 -5.90 -8.21 -3.14
C LEU A 177 -6.71 -8.31 -1.85
N LEU A 178 -7.43 -7.25 -1.47
CA LEU A 178 -8.23 -7.24 -0.23
C LEU A 178 -9.56 -7.99 -0.36
N GLN A 179 -10.10 -8.09 -1.56
CA GLN A 179 -11.33 -8.81 -1.86
C GLN A 179 -11.10 -10.32 -1.97
N ASP A 180 -10.12 -10.72 -2.76
CA ASP A 180 -9.83 -12.11 -3.06
C ASP A 180 -9.10 -12.78 -1.88
N HIS A 181 -8.25 -12.02 -1.16
CA HIS A 181 -7.43 -12.48 -0.04
C HIS A 181 -7.63 -11.61 1.21
N PRO A 182 -8.75 -11.74 1.94
CA PRO A 182 -9.05 -10.89 3.12
C PRO A 182 -7.98 -10.94 4.21
N ALA A 183 -7.19 -12.03 4.29
CA ALA A 183 -6.05 -12.17 5.20
C ALA A 183 -4.92 -11.15 4.94
N ALA A 184 -4.87 -10.54 3.75
CA ALA A 184 -3.92 -9.48 3.44
C ALA A 184 -4.20 -8.17 4.20
N ARG A 185 -5.47 -7.91 4.57
CA ARG A 185 -5.85 -6.66 5.25
C ARG A 185 -5.15 -6.45 6.59
N PRO A 186 -5.21 -7.36 7.58
CA PRO A 186 -4.50 -7.17 8.84
C PRO A 186 -2.98 -7.06 8.65
N MET A 187 -2.41 -7.74 7.67
CA MET A 187 -0.99 -7.66 7.36
C MET A 187 -0.61 -6.29 6.77
N LEU A 188 -1.38 -5.75 5.83
CA LEU A 188 -1.21 -4.39 5.30
C LEU A 188 -1.60 -3.30 6.32
N GLY A 189 -2.38 -3.62 7.34
CA GLY A 189 -2.69 -2.78 8.50
C GLY A 189 -1.64 -2.85 9.61
N GLY A 190 -0.80 -3.88 9.63
CA GLY A 190 0.24 -4.08 10.63
C GLY A 190 1.23 -2.92 10.70
N GLN A 191 1.62 -2.53 11.90
CA GLN A 191 2.58 -1.44 12.12
C GLN A 191 3.93 -1.93 12.64
N THR A 192 3.94 -3.11 13.27
CA THR A 192 5.14 -3.72 13.85
C THR A 192 5.15 -5.23 13.66
N PHE A 193 6.32 -5.82 13.57
CA PHE A 193 6.54 -7.26 13.74
C PHE A 193 7.91 -7.49 14.38
N VAL A 194 8.14 -8.70 14.89
CA VAL A 194 9.40 -9.06 15.55
C VAL A 194 10.08 -10.17 14.77
N TYR A 195 11.34 -9.96 14.46
CA TYR A 195 12.18 -10.99 13.86
C TYR A 195 13.57 -10.99 14.48
N ARG A 196 14.03 -12.15 14.96
CA ARG A 196 15.35 -12.34 15.62
C ARG A 196 15.59 -11.35 16.76
N GLY A 197 14.57 -11.13 17.60
CA GLY A 197 14.63 -10.20 18.75
C GLY A 197 14.62 -8.71 18.37
N ARG A 198 14.58 -8.39 17.07
CA ARG A 198 14.49 -7.01 16.58
C ARG A 198 13.03 -6.66 16.25
N VAL A 199 12.58 -5.50 16.74
CA VAL A 199 11.28 -4.93 16.36
C VAL A 199 11.45 -4.14 15.07
N TYR A 200 10.68 -4.50 14.06
CA TYR A 200 10.51 -3.73 12.84
C TYR A 200 9.23 -2.93 12.95
N ALA A 201 9.33 -1.61 12.78
CA ALA A 201 8.20 -0.71 12.91
C ALA A 201 8.12 0.25 11.73
N ARG A 202 6.89 0.56 11.30
CA ARG A 202 6.61 1.65 10.37
C ARG A 202 5.73 2.69 11.03
N HIS A 203 6.13 3.95 10.92
CA HIS A 203 5.35 5.07 11.43
C HIS A 203 4.58 5.70 10.28
N ILE A 204 3.30 5.36 10.18
CA ILE A 204 2.36 5.85 9.18
C ILE A 204 1.34 6.74 9.88
N PRO A 205 1.36 8.07 9.70
CA PRO A 205 0.44 8.98 10.37
C PRO A 205 -1.04 8.66 10.12
N LEU A 206 -1.37 8.13 8.95
CA LEU A 206 -2.74 7.80 8.56
C LEU A 206 -3.37 6.68 9.41
N PHE A 207 -2.60 5.79 10.01
CA PHE A 207 -3.14 4.75 10.91
C PHE A 207 -3.62 5.31 12.26
N ASN A 208 -3.11 6.48 12.65
CA ASN A 208 -3.49 7.15 13.90
C ASN A 208 -4.54 8.25 13.65
N ASP A 209 -4.93 8.46 12.40
CA ASP A 209 -5.95 9.44 12.02
C ASP A 209 -7.34 8.77 12.03
N PRO A 210 -8.41 9.44 12.50
CA PRO A 210 -9.77 8.88 12.51
C PRO A 210 -10.37 8.68 11.10
N LEU A 211 -9.55 8.66 10.06
CA LEU A 211 -9.96 8.41 8.66
C LEU A 211 -10.17 6.92 8.34
N GLY A 212 -10.03 6.02 9.31
CA GLY A 212 -10.37 4.61 9.13
C GLY A 212 -9.44 3.83 8.21
N VAL A 213 -8.19 4.25 8.03
CA VAL A 213 -7.20 3.52 7.23
C VAL A 213 -6.89 2.18 7.89
N GLN A 214 -7.15 1.08 7.17
CA GLN A 214 -6.96 -0.30 7.66
C GLN A 214 -5.92 -1.10 6.87
N ALA A 215 -5.63 -0.69 5.62
CA ALA A 215 -4.58 -1.29 4.83
C ALA A 215 -3.83 -0.21 4.05
N LEU A 216 -2.50 -0.31 4.03
CA LEU A 216 -1.66 0.67 3.35
C LEU A 216 -0.33 0.08 2.93
N LYS A 217 0.11 0.43 1.71
CA LYS A 217 1.46 0.21 1.22
C LYS A 217 2.07 1.51 0.76
N THR A 218 3.33 1.73 1.16
CA THR A 218 4.15 2.88 0.69
C THR A 218 5.15 2.42 -0.36
N GLY A 219 5.56 3.34 -1.24
CA GLY A 219 6.64 3.16 -2.19
C GLY A 219 7.47 4.43 -2.31
N PHE A 220 8.77 4.28 -2.52
CA PHE A 220 9.68 5.39 -2.80
C PHE A 220 10.89 4.93 -3.60
N THR A 221 11.20 5.65 -4.66
CA THR A 221 12.51 5.73 -5.31
C THR A 221 12.74 7.18 -5.72
N LEU A 222 13.96 7.55 -6.08
CA LEU A 222 14.23 8.91 -6.58
C LEU A 222 13.42 9.23 -7.85
N GLU A 223 13.23 8.25 -8.71
CA GLU A 223 12.44 8.35 -9.94
C GLU A 223 10.93 8.43 -9.65
N ALA A 224 10.43 7.53 -8.81
CA ALA A 224 9.00 7.40 -8.56
C ALA A 224 8.44 8.54 -7.68
N GLY A 225 9.24 9.18 -6.86
CA GLY A 225 8.75 9.99 -5.76
C GLY A 225 8.09 9.14 -4.66
N TYR A 226 7.25 9.75 -3.83
CA TYR A 226 6.53 9.06 -2.76
C TYR A 226 5.17 8.60 -3.25
N ASN A 227 4.93 7.29 -3.17
CA ASN A 227 3.73 6.60 -3.61
C ASN A 227 2.99 5.99 -2.43
N LEU A 228 1.65 5.99 -2.47
CA LEU A 228 0.77 5.36 -1.49
C LEU A 228 -0.34 4.58 -2.22
N ALA A 229 -0.61 3.37 -1.73
CA ALA A 229 -1.86 2.64 -1.98
C ALA A 229 -2.55 2.45 -0.63
N VAL A 230 -3.80 2.89 -0.51
CA VAL A 230 -4.53 2.98 0.76
C VAL A 230 -5.91 2.39 0.61
N SER A 231 -6.33 1.60 1.60
CA SER A 231 -7.73 1.25 1.82
C SER A 231 -8.18 1.80 3.17
N ALA A 232 -9.25 2.59 3.15
CA ALA A 232 -9.88 3.17 4.32
C ALA A 232 -11.34 2.72 4.43
N TRP A 233 -11.84 2.60 5.66
CA TRP A 233 -13.21 2.16 5.95
C TRP A 233 -13.94 3.23 6.76
N ARG A 234 -15.14 3.56 6.32
CA ARG A 234 -16.03 4.51 7.00
C ARG A 234 -17.43 3.94 6.99
N ASP A 235 -18.04 3.77 8.17
CA ASP A 235 -19.42 3.26 8.34
C ASP A 235 -19.67 1.96 7.56
N GLY A 236 -18.69 1.03 7.60
CA GLY A 236 -18.74 -0.25 6.90
C GLY A 236 -18.40 -0.19 5.40
N GLN A 237 -18.16 0.99 4.84
CA GLN A 237 -17.87 1.23 3.44
C GLN A 237 -16.37 1.35 3.18
N GLN A 238 -15.87 0.67 2.15
CA GLN A 238 -14.45 0.66 1.77
C GLN A 238 -14.16 1.70 0.68
N PHE A 239 -13.15 2.51 0.91
CA PHE A 239 -12.61 3.46 -0.07
C PHE A 239 -11.20 3.04 -0.46
N ILE A 240 -10.91 3.07 -1.76
CA ILE A 240 -9.58 2.76 -2.30
C ILE A 240 -8.96 4.04 -2.84
N MET A 241 -7.72 4.29 -2.47
CA MET A 241 -7.01 5.49 -2.90
C MET A 241 -5.57 5.18 -3.31
N ILE A 242 -5.15 5.76 -4.43
CA ILE A 242 -3.77 5.75 -4.92
C ILE A 242 -3.28 7.19 -5.02
N VAL A 243 -2.05 7.40 -4.54
CA VAL A 243 -1.32 8.67 -4.63
C VAL A 243 0.08 8.36 -5.18
N LEU A 244 0.45 8.93 -6.33
CA LEU A 244 1.72 8.67 -6.99
C LEU A 244 2.50 9.97 -7.24
N GLY A 245 3.83 9.90 -7.10
CA GLY A 245 4.73 10.96 -7.51
C GLY A 245 4.74 12.18 -6.57
N SER A 246 4.39 12.03 -5.30
CA SER A 246 4.53 13.14 -4.36
C SER A 246 6.00 13.47 -4.12
N ARG A 247 6.32 14.77 -4.03
CA ARG A 247 7.72 15.24 -3.87
C ARG A 247 8.32 14.92 -2.50
N THR A 248 7.48 14.85 -1.46
CA THR A 248 7.93 14.55 -0.10
C THR A 248 7.01 13.52 0.56
N ARG A 249 7.57 12.78 1.54
CA ARG A 249 6.78 11.86 2.35
C ARG A 249 5.61 12.55 3.07
N THR A 250 5.85 13.74 3.60
CA THR A 250 4.83 14.51 4.31
C THR A 250 3.70 14.93 3.35
N SER A 251 4.05 15.43 2.16
CA SER A 251 3.03 15.84 1.18
C SER A 251 2.16 14.66 0.72
N SER A 252 2.73 13.46 0.57
CA SER A 252 1.92 12.28 0.19
C SER A 252 0.85 11.94 1.25
N PHE A 253 1.19 12.02 2.53
CA PHE A 253 0.21 11.79 3.61
C PHE A 253 -0.81 12.93 3.75
N LEU A 254 -0.40 14.19 3.52
CA LEU A 254 -1.33 15.32 3.52
C LEU A 254 -2.32 15.24 2.37
N ASP A 255 -1.85 14.89 1.16
CA ASP A 255 -2.71 14.67 0.00
C ASP A 255 -3.70 13.53 0.25
N ALA A 256 -3.22 12.41 0.81
CA ALA A 256 -4.05 11.28 1.19
C ALA A 256 -5.14 11.68 2.21
N LYS A 257 -4.78 12.47 3.23
CA LYS A 257 -5.73 12.95 4.24
C LYS A 257 -6.81 13.85 3.62
N LYS A 258 -6.43 14.78 2.75
CA LYS A 258 -7.37 15.66 2.04
C LYS A 258 -8.34 14.86 1.16
N LEU A 259 -7.81 13.86 0.42
CA LEU A 259 -8.59 13.03 -0.47
C LEU A 259 -9.61 12.16 0.27
N LEU A 260 -9.22 11.51 1.37
CA LEU A 260 -10.16 10.70 2.15
C LEU A 260 -11.27 11.56 2.75
N LYS A 261 -10.95 12.73 3.30
CA LYS A 261 -11.97 13.67 3.80
C LYS A 261 -12.93 14.09 2.67
N TYR A 262 -12.38 14.43 1.50
CA TYR A 262 -13.17 14.77 0.32
C TYR A 262 -14.08 13.60 -0.09
N GLY A 263 -13.54 12.39 -0.19
CA GLY A 263 -14.30 11.20 -0.60
C GLY A 263 -15.44 10.86 0.36
N PHE A 264 -15.24 11.01 1.67
CA PHE A 264 -16.29 10.75 2.66
C PHE A 264 -17.43 11.76 2.53
N VAL A 265 -17.12 13.04 2.28
CA VAL A 265 -18.16 14.07 2.06
C VAL A 265 -18.91 13.79 0.75
N GLU A 266 -18.21 13.46 -0.36
CA GLU A 266 -18.82 13.13 -1.64
C GLU A 266 -19.72 11.87 -1.57
N ALA A 267 -19.37 10.92 -0.67
CA ALA A 267 -20.18 9.73 -0.40
C ALA A 267 -21.34 10.00 0.59
N GLY A 268 -21.52 11.24 1.05
CA GLY A 268 -22.56 11.60 2.03
C GLY A 268 -22.26 11.14 3.46
N LEU A 269 -20.99 10.79 3.73
CA LEU A 269 -20.51 10.44 5.05
C LEU A 269 -19.88 11.68 5.70
N ASP A 270 -20.25 12.00 6.93
CA ASP A 270 -19.63 13.10 7.65
C ASP A 270 -18.14 12.81 7.87
N ALA A 271 -17.28 13.77 7.54
CA ALA A 271 -15.89 13.70 7.91
C ALA A 271 -15.82 13.65 9.46
N ALA A 272 -15.08 12.67 10.04
CA ALA A 272 -14.93 12.63 11.49
C ALA A 272 -14.46 14.00 11.99
N PRO A 273 -15.05 14.53 13.09
CA PRO A 273 -14.61 15.80 13.65
C PRO A 273 -13.10 15.73 13.92
N GLU A 274 -12.38 16.80 13.59
CA GLU A 274 -10.95 16.86 13.96
C GLU A 274 -10.85 16.73 15.49
N PRO A 275 -9.89 15.93 16.01
CA PRO A 275 -9.66 15.88 17.44
C PRO A 275 -9.39 17.32 17.90
N SER A 276 -10.15 17.75 18.91
CA SER A 276 -9.99 19.09 19.49
C SER A 276 -8.51 19.32 19.80
N PRO A 277 -7.91 20.45 19.44
CA PRO A 277 -6.50 20.69 19.69
C PRO A 277 -6.22 20.49 21.17
N ALA A 278 -5.27 19.63 21.50
CA ALA A 278 -4.90 19.36 22.89
C ALA A 278 -4.66 20.71 23.62
N PRO A 279 -5.18 20.86 24.86
CA PRO A 279 -5.04 22.11 25.58
C PRO A 279 -3.55 22.50 25.65
N LYS A 280 -3.24 23.69 25.18
CA LYS A 280 -1.86 24.22 25.22
C LYS A 280 -1.38 24.14 26.67
N ARG A 281 -0.32 23.36 26.90
CA ARG A 281 0.32 23.30 28.21
C ARG A 281 0.57 24.74 28.68
N PRO A 282 0.16 25.12 29.90
CA PRO A 282 0.44 26.45 30.41
C PRO A 282 1.95 26.68 30.39
N ALA A 283 2.34 27.84 29.89
CA ALA A 283 3.75 28.23 29.85
C ALA A 283 4.31 28.13 31.28
N ARG A 284 5.39 27.37 31.46
CA ARG A 284 6.10 27.31 32.74
C ARG A 284 6.47 28.73 33.11
N SER A 285 5.87 29.26 34.17
CA SER A 285 6.29 30.53 34.79
C SER A 285 7.77 30.42 35.17
N ARG A 286 8.60 31.29 34.62
CA ARG A 286 9.99 31.48 35.08
C ARG A 286 9.93 31.81 36.57
N ARG A 287 10.36 30.92 37.45
CA ARG A 287 10.67 31.26 38.81
C ARG A 287 11.79 32.31 38.80
N MET A 288 11.47 33.52 39.17
CA MET A 288 12.47 34.52 39.54
C MET A 288 13.27 33.96 40.73
N SER A 289 14.57 33.75 40.53
CA SER A 289 15.50 33.49 41.64
C SER A 289 15.81 34.82 42.30
N TYR A 290 15.27 35.00 43.52
CA TYR A 290 15.80 36.04 44.42
C TYR A 290 17.11 35.52 45.02
N THR A 291 18.23 36.09 44.62
CA THR A 291 19.49 36.01 45.38
C THR A 291 19.47 36.96 46.53
N ARG A 292 19.74 36.46 47.72
CA ARG A 292 20.24 37.23 48.90
C ARG A 292 21.73 37.04 48.97
#